data_0b327443f416a6f878d218a1c856e0fd
#
_entry.id   0b327443f416a6f878d218a1c856e0fd
#
_cell.length_a   1.000
_cell.length_b   1.000
_cell.length_c   1.000
_cell.angle_alpha   90.00
_cell.angle_beta   90.00
_cell.angle_gamma   90.00
#
_symmetry.space_group_name_H-M   'P 1'
#
loop_
_entity.id
_entity.type
_entity.pdbx_description
1 polymer ?
#
loop_
_entity_poly.entity_id
_entity_poly.type
_entity_poly.pdbx_seq_one_letter_code
_entity_poly.pdbx_strand_id
1 'polypeptide(L)'
;MGVERREAGRWIAKPGTSEKRPLGIPTVRDRVVQAALRNVLEPIFEKDFAAYSYGFRPGRGCKDALRRVDALLKQGYSYVVDADLKSYFDTIPHDLLMARIRDKIADNRLLTLVSCF
;
A
#
# COMPACT_ATOMS: atom_id res chain seq x y z
N MET A 1 -8.17 -18.80 16.37
CA MET A 1 -8.30 -19.75 15.26
C MET A 1 -7.38 -19.21 14.15
N GLY A 2 -6.18 -19.78 14.02
CA GLY A 2 -5.19 -19.31 13.05
C GLY A 2 -5.69 -19.57 11.64
N VAL A 3 -5.77 -18.53 10.83
CA VAL A 3 -5.99 -18.65 9.39
C VAL A 3 -4.68 -19.22 8.84
N GLU A 4 -4.68 -20.50 8.45
CA GLU A 4 -3.56 -21.10 7.72
C GLU A 4 -3.42 -20.35 6.40
N ARG A 5 -2.44 -19.46 6.33
CA ARG A 5 -2.06 -18.81 5.08
C ARG A 5 -1.43 -19.83 4.14
N ARG A 6 -2.19 -20.37 3.23
CA ARG A 6 -1.64 -21.10 2.09
C ARG A 6 -1.26 -20.08 1.01
N GLU A 7 -0.14 -19.41 1.21
CA GLU A 7 0.47 -18.61 0.16
C GLU A 7 1.21 -19.54 -0.80
N ALA A 8 0.78 -19.58 -2.05
CA ALA A 8 1.59 -20.16 -3.11
C ALA A 8 2.72 -19.17 -3.43
N GLY A 9 3.86 -19.32 -2.76
CA GLY A 9 5.03 -18.50 -3.03
C GLY A 9 5.57 -18.77 -4.43
N ARG A 10 5.62 -17.74 -5.28
CA ARG A 10 6.23 -17.77 -6.59
C ARG A 10 7.37 -16.77 -6.67
N TRP A 11 8.51 -17.20 -7.18
CA TRP A 11 9.64 -16.30 -7.43
C TRP A 11 9.52 -15.64 -8.79
N ILE A 12 9.54 -14.31 -8.84
CA ILE A 12 9.48 -13.54 -10.08
C ILE A 12 10.81 -12.83 -10.28
N ALA A 13 11.37 -12.91 -11.50
CA ALA A 13 12.55 -12.17 -11.87
C ALA A 13 12.27 -10.65 -11.86
N LYS A 14 13.18 -9.86 -11.31
CA LYS A 14 13.12 -8.40 -11.44
C LYS A 14 13.56 -8.03 -12.86
N PRO A 15 12.85 -7.12 -13.55
CA PRO A 15 13.25 -6.66 -14.87
C PRO A 15 14.68 -6.09 -14.84
N GLY A 16 15.55 -6.54 -15.77
CA GLY A 16 16.91 -6.03 -15.91
C GLY A 16 17.95 -6.51 -14.89
N THR A 17 17.59 -7.46 -14.00
CA THR A 17 18.52 -8.04 -13.02
C THR A 17 18.39 -9.55 -12.94
N SER A 18 19.43 -10.24 -12.41
CA SER A 18 19.37 -11.67 -12.09
C SER A 18 18.64 -11.97 -10.78
N GLU A 19 18.25 -10.92 -10.04
CA GLU A 19 17.57 -11.07 -8.75
C GLU A 19 16.12 -11.51 -8.91
N LYS A 20 15.67 -12.35 -7.99
CA LYS A 20 14.26 -12.79 -7.89
C LYS A 20 13.63 -12.18 -6.64
N ARG A 21 12.36 -11.81 -6.75
CA ARG A 21 11.55 -11.40 -5.61
C ARG A 21 10.50 -12.46 -5.31
N PRO A 22 10.22 -12.76 -4.04
CA PRO A 22 9.11 -13.61 -3.67
C PRO A 22 7.80 -12.90 -3.97
N LEU A 23 6.84 -13.61 -4.56
CA LEU A 23 5.48 -13.15 -4.73
C LEU A 23 4.57 -14.03 -3.90
N GLY A 24 3.98 -13.49 -2.84
CA GLY A 24 2.89 -14.12 -2.11
C GLY A 24 1.57 -13.94 -2.89
N ILE A 25 0.90 -15.03 -3.21
CA ILE A 25 -0.42 -14.99 -3.85
C ILE A 25 -1.44 -15.41 -2.80
N PRO A 26 -2.24 -14.49 -2.25
CA PRO A 26 -3.25 -14.82 -1.27
C PRO A 26 -4.35 -15.68 -1.88
N THR A 27 -5.01 -16.49 -1.05
CA THR A 27 -6.13 -17.33 -1.50
C THR A 27 -7.29 -16.46 -2.00
N VAL A 28 -8.21 -17.04 -2.75
CA VAL A 28 -9.41 -16.32 -3.22
C VAL A 28 -10.23 -15.78 -2.04
N ARG A 29 -10.34 -16.57 -0.96
CA ARG A 29 -11.05 -16.14 0.27
C ARG A 29 -10.39 -14.93 0.91
N ASP A 30 -9.06 -14.95 1.04
CA ASP A 30 -8.30 -13.83 1.61
C ASP A 30 -8.44 -12.56 0.75
N ARG A 31 -8.40 -12.71 -0.58
CA ARG A 31 -8.60 -11.58 -1.49
C ARG A 31 -9.99 -10.94 -1.36
N VAL A 32 -11.03 -11.75 -1.16
CA VAL A 32 -12.38 -11.24 -0.92
C VAL A 32 -12.45 -10.45 0.39
N VAL A 33 -11.87 -10.99 1.47
CA VAL A 33 -11.83 -10.32 2.77
C VAL A 33 -11.00 -9.04 2.71
N GLN A 34 -9.83 -9.09 2.08
CA GLN A 34 -8.97 -7.91 1.89
C GLN A 34 -9.67 -6.81 1.06
N ALA A 35 -10.42 -7.20 0.02
CA ALA A 35 -11.19 -6.24 -0.77
C ALA A 35 -12.32 -5.59 0.06
N ALA A 36 -13.01 -6.37 0.88
CA ALA A 36 -14.03 -5.85 1.79
C ALA A 36 -13.43 -4.91 2.84
N LEU A 37 -12.30 -5.29 3.45
CA LEU A 37 -11.55 -4.43 4.38
C LEU A 37 -11.13 -3.12 3.71
N ARG A 38 -10.57 -3.19 2.51
CA ARG A 38 -10.20 -2.01 1.75
C ARG A 38 -11.38 -1.06 1.56
N ASN A 39 -12.54 -1.58 1.14
CA ASN A 39 -13.73 -0.75 0.91
C ASN A 39 -14.20 -0.01 2.17
N VAL A 40 -13.98 -0.60 3.36
CA VAL A 40 -14.33 0.02 4.65
C VAL A 40 -13.25 1.02 5.09
N LEU A 41 -11.97 0.66 4.94
CA LEU A 41 -10.85 1.45 5.44
C LEU A 41 -10.51 2.64 4.53
N GLU A 42 -10.58 2.45 3.21
CA GLU A 42 -10.17 3.46 2.23
C GLU A 42 -10.84 4.82 2.47
N PRO A 43 -12.17 4.96 2.63
CA PRO A 43 -12.79 6.27 2.85
C PRO A 43 -12.41 6.92 4.19
N ILE A 44 -11.98 6.13 5.18
CA ILE A 44 -11.54 6.64 6.48
C ILE A 44 -10.17 7.31 6.36
N PHE A 45 -9.23 6.64 5.68
CA PHE A 45 -7.84 7.10 5.55
C PHE A 45 -7.63 8.07 4.38
N GLU A 46 -8.45 7.98 3.32
CA GLU A 46 -8.32 8.83 2.12
C GLU A 46 -8.31 10.33 2.45
N LYS A 47 -9.03 10.73 3.49
CA LYS A 47 -9.14 12.14 3.94
C LYS A 47 -7.82 12.72 4.42
N ASP A 48 -6.91 11.88 4.90
CA ASP A 48 -5.65 12.32 5.51
C ASP A 48 -4.46 12.23 4.56
N PHE A 49 -4.64 11.65 3.39
CA PHE A 49 -3.56 11.55 2.42
C PHE A 49 -3.19 12.93 1.86
N ALA A 50 -1.89 13.16 1.74
CA ALA A 50 -1.37 14.40 1.18
C ALA A 50 -1.94 14.68 -0.22
N ALA A 51 -2.16 15.95 -0.52
CA ALA A 51 -2.76 16.40 -1.79
C ALA A 51 -2.00 15.89 -3.03
N TYR A 52 -0.70 15.70 -2.91
CA TYR A 52 0.18 15.24 -4.01
C TYR A 52 0.58 13.76 -3.92
N SER A 53 -0.10 12.98 -3.09
CA SER A 53 -0.01 11.52 -3.10
C SER A 53 -0.93 10.97 -4.19
N TYR A 54 -0.39 10.16 -5.12
CA TYR A 54 -1.11 9.67 -6.30
C TYR A 54 -1.22 8.15 -6.36
N GLY A 55 -0.33 7.43 -5.65
CA GLY A 55 -0.29 5.97 -5.69
C GLY A 55 -1.48 5.31 -5.01
N PHE A 56 -2.12 4.38 -5.70
CA PHE A 56 -3.19 3.52 -5.17
C PHE A 56 -4.38 4.26 -4.54
N ARG A 57 -4.69 5.45 -5.01
CA ARG A 57 -5.81 6.27 -4.54
C ARG A 57 -6.95 6.33 -5.56
N PRO A 58 -8.22 6.36 -5.14
CA PRO A 58 -9.36 6.48 -6.05
C PRO A 58 -9.31 7.81 -6.81
N GLY A 59 -9.62 7.76 -8.11
CA GLY A 59 -9.65 8.94 -8.97
C GLY A 59 -8.31 9.59 -9.27
N ARG A 60 -7.19 9.00 -8.85
CA ARG A 60 -5.83 9.50 -9.10
C ARG A 60 -4.96 8.43 -9.73
N GLY A 61 -4.00 8.83 -10.55
CA GLY A 61 -3.11 7.87 -11.20
C GLY A 61 -1.77 8.48 -11.62
N CYS A 62 -0.94 7.66 -12.25
CA CYS A 62 0.39 8.09 -12.69
C CYS A 62 0.34 9.27 -13.67
N LYS A 63 -0.70 9.39 -14.50
CA LYS A 63 -0.88 10.52 -15.41
C LYS A 63 -1.05 11.85 -14.66
N ASP A 64 -1.72 11.83 -13.52
CA ASP A 64 -1.92 13.03 -12.69
C ASP A 64 -0.64 13.44 -11.98
N ALA A 65 0.15 12.46 -11.52
CA ALA A 65 1.48 12.69 -10.99
C ALA A 65 2.40 13.32 -12.05
N LEU A 66 2.42 12.76 -13.28
CA LEU A 66 3.22 13.30 -14.38
C LEU A 66 2.79 14.72 -14.77
N ARG A 67 1.49 15.00 -14.83
CA ARG A 67 0.99 16.37 -15.07
C ARG A 67 1.47 17.35 -14.01
N ARG A 68 1.54 16.91 -12.73
CA ARG A 68 2.05 17.75 -11.66
C ARG A 68 3.53 18.02 -11.81
N VAL A 69 4.34 17.01 -12.16
CA VAL A 69 5.77 17.17 -12.44
C VAL A 69 5.98 18.14 -13.61
N ASP A 70 5.26 17.95 -14.73
CA ASP A 70 5.34 18.84 -15.88
C ASP A 70 5.00 20.30 -15.51
N ALA A 71 3.97 20.50 -14.71
CA ALA A 71 3.60 21.84 -14.25
C ALA A 71 4.70 22.49 -13.38
N LEU A 72 5.39 21.72 -12.53
CA LEU A 72 6.50 22.22 -11.71
C LEU A 72 7.73 22.57 -12.58
N LEU A 73 8.05 21.73 -13.56
CA LEU A 73 9.14 22.01 -14.51
C LEU A 73 8.88 23.31 -15.29
N LYS A 74 7.65 23.53 -15.73
CA LYS A 74 7.23 24.78 -16.41
C LYS A 74 7.30 26.01 -15.51
N GLN A 75 7.20 25.84 -14.20
CA GLN A 75 7.40 26.91 -13.21
C GLN A 75 8.88 27.20 -12.89
N GLY A 76 9.82 26.45 -13.50
CA GLY A 76 11.24 26.68 -13.36
C GLY A 76 11.92 25.82 -12.28
N TYR A 77 11.23 24.86 -11.66
CA TYR A 77 11.87 23.91 -10.77
C TYR A 77 12.72 22.92 -11.58
N SER A 78 14.03 22.96 -11.42
CA SER A 78 15.01 22.16 -12.20
C SER A 78 15.72 21.08 -11.39
N TYR A 79 15.59 21.12 -10.06
CA TYR A 79 16.18 20.11 -9.18
C TYR A 79 15.14 19.09 -8.76
N VAL A 80 15.49 17.81 -8.89
CA VAL A 80 14.62 16.68 -8.51
C VAL A 80 15.34 15.85 -7.44
N VAL A 81 14.64 15.58 -6.35
CA VAL A 81 15.07 14.60 -5.35
C VAL A 81 14.24 13.35 -5.56
N ASP A 82 14.90 12.25 -5.89
CA ASP A 82 14.29 10.93 -5.99
C ASP A 82 14.60 10.14 -4.72
N ALA A 83 13.57 9.64 -4.05
CA ALA A 83 13.71 8.87 -2.81
C ALA A 83 12.81 7.63 -2.88
N ASP A 84 13.40 6.46 -2.62
CA ASP A 84 12.72 5.18 -2.58
C ASP A 84 13.06 4.42 -1.29
N LEU A 85 12.08 3.72 -0.74
CA LEU A 85 12.24 2.92 0.47
C LEU A 85 12.40 1.44 0.09
N LYS A 86 13.60 0.92 0.29
CA LYS A 86 13.90 -0.50 0.02
C LYS A 86 13.03 -1.40 0.90
N SER A 87 12.35 -2.35 0.26
CA SER A 87 11.56 -3.39 0.94
C SER A 87 10.55 -2.81 1.96
N TYR A 88 9.95 -1.67 1.65
CA TYR A 88 9.10 -0.93 2.58
C TYR A 88 8.02 -1.82 3.22
N PHE A 89 7.24 -2.56 2.42
CA PHE A 89 6.16 -3.40 2.94
C PHE A 89 6.64 -4.56 3.81
N ASP A 90 7.84 -5.08 3.55
CA ASP A 90 8.42 -6.19 4.33
C ASP A 90 9.02 -5.71 5.66
N THR A 91 9.22 -4.40 5.82
CA THR A 91 9.90 -3.80 6.97
C THR A 91 8.99 -2.93 7.84
N ILE A 92 7.69 -2.85 7.54
CA ILE A 92 6.74 -2.08 8.35
C ILE A 92 6.64 -2.71 9.75
N PRO A 93 6.93 -1.96 10.83
CA PRO A 93 6.69 -2.45 12.19
C PRO A 93 5.19 -2.59 12.44
N HIS A 94 4.71 -3.82 12.56
CA HIS A 94 3.27 -4.11 12.69
C HIS A 94 2.63 -3.43 13.89
N ASP A 95 3.34 -3.34 15.02
CA ASP A 95 2.84 -2.67 16.23
C ASP A 95 2.55 -1.19 15.99
N LEU A 96 3.46 -0.49 15.30
CA LEU A 96 3.28 0.91 14.94
C LEU A 96 2.16 1.10 13.94
N LEU A 97 2.05 0.20 12.95
CA LEU A 97 0.95 0.22 11.98
C LEU A 97 -0.39 0.06 12.69
N MET A 98 -0.51 -0.95 13.56
CA MET A 98 -1.74 -1.20 14.30
C MET A 98 -2.08 -0.06 15.28
N ALA A 99 -1.09 0.59 15.89
CA ALA A 99 -1.32 1.78 16.70
C ALA A 99 -1.94 2.91 15.85
N ARG A 100 -1.41 3.19 14.67
CA ARG A 100 -1.96 4.22 13.76
C ARG A 100 -3.37 3.90 13.27
N ILE A 101 -3.67 2.61 13.07
CA ILE A 101 -5.02 2.18 12.68
C ILE A 101 -5.99 2.40 13.85
N ARG A 102 -5.59 2.07 15.08
CA ARG A 102 -6.40 2.29 16.31
C ARG A 102 -6.72 3.76 16.58
N ASP A 103 -5.87 4.68 16.17
CA ASP A 103 -6.15 6.12 16.29
C ASP A 103 -7.43 6.55 15.54
N LYS A 104 -7.86 5.77 14.54
CA LYS A 104 -9.00 6.09 13.68
C LYS A 104 -10.14 5.07 13.75
N ILE A 105 -9.87 3.88 14.22
CA ILE A 105 -10.80 2.75 14.23
C ILE A 105 -10.92 2.21 15.64
N ALA A 106 -12.12 2.37 16.22
CA ALA A 106 -12.43 1.87 17.55
C ALA A 106 -13.02 0.46 17.56
N ASP A 107 -13.45 -0.08 16.41
CA ASP A 107 -14.05 -1.41 16.32
C ASP A 107 -12.98 -2.51 16.47
N ASN A 108 -13.02 -3.20 17.62
CA ASN A 108 -12.08 -4.27 17.93
C ASN A 108 -12.18 -5.48 17.00
N ARG A 109 -13.37 -5.76 16.42
CA ARG A 109 -13.54 -6.88 15.48
C ARG A 109 -12.83 -6.58 14.18
N LEU A 110 -12.97 -5.33 13.70
CA LEU A 110 -12.27 -4.86 12.51
C LEU A 110 -10.75 -4.84 12.73
N LEU A 111 -10.29 -4.36 13.88
CA LEU A 111 -8.87 -4.36 14.25
C LEU A 111 -8.29 -5.78 14.30
N THR A 112 -9.01 -6.73 14.89
CA THR A 112 -8.60 -8.14 14.91
C THR A 112 -8.52 -8.71 13.50
N LEU A 113 -9.49 -8.40 12.65
CA LEU A 113 -9.48 -8.88 11.26
C LEU A 113 -8.30 -8.30 10.46
N VAL A 114 -8.01 -7.01 10.62
CA VAL A 114 -6.85 -6.36 9.98
C VAL A 114 -5.53 -7.00 10.44
N SER A 115 -5.41 -7.34 11.72
CA SER A 115 -4.18 -7.96 12.25
C SER A 115 -3.94 -9.39 11.76
N CYS A 116 -4.91 -10.02 11.10
CA CYS A 116 -4.78 -11.35 10.49
C CYS A 116 -4.08 -11.31 9.12
N PHE A 117 -3.94 -10.15 8.51
CA PHE A 117 -3.32 -9.93 7.18
C PHE A 117 -2.05 -9.12 7.26
#